data_c0470c8cb20b123f5e8272a7ffd51382
#
_entry.id   c0470c8cb20b123f5e8272a7ffd51382
#
_cell.length_a   1.000
_cell.length_b   1.000
_cell.length_c   1.000
_cell.angle_alpha   90.00
_cell.angle_beta   90.00
_cell.angle_gamma   90.00
#
_symmetry.space_group_name_H-M   'P 1'
#
loop_
_entity.id
_entity.type
_entity.pdbx_description
1 polymer ?
#
loop_
_entity_poly.entity_id
_entity_poly.type
_entity_poly.pdbx_seq_one_letter_code
_entity_poly.pdbx_strand_id
1 'polypeptide(L)'
;MPSISSPVSVELFPHDSVKENRFDLLTTPKHAKPVQNQGKVYLVGAGTGDPELLTIKAYKTILQADVICYDNLVSDEILALNTTAEKIYVGKKCHKHSMSQQDINGLLVTLAQQGKTIVRLKSGDPFIFGRGGEEMQTVIGAGVACESIAGITTALAVANSVNIPLTHRDHAQSVKFVTGFLKTDTPNEQFAELLTDNQTVVFYMGLNTLPNLTQGLLQAGKSADTPFAIISNVSR
;
A
#
# COMPACT_ATOMS: atom_id res chain seq x y z
N MET A 1 -10.14 24.11 19.17
CA MET A 1 -9.34 22.89 19.33
C MET A 1 -7.93 23.21 18.89
N PRO A 2 -6.89 23.00 19.68
CA PRO A 2 -5.53 23.33 19.28
C PRO A 2 -5.09 22.40 18.14
N SER A 3 -4.49 22.99 17.10
CA SER A 3 -3.88 22.26 15.98
C SER A 3 -2.62 21.55 16.47
N ILE A 4 -2.67 20.22 16.57
CA ILE A 4 -1.48 19.41 16.76
C ILE A 4 -0.84 19.23 15.37
N SER A 5 0.01 20.16 15.00
CA SER A 5 0.89 20.02 13.84
C SER A 5 2.30 20.45 14.22
N SER A 6 2.95 19.68 15.07
CA SER A 6 4.40 19.67 15.06
C SER A 6 4.83 18.84 13.82
N PRO A 7 5.68 19.37 12.94
CA PRO A 7 6.20 18.57 11.85
C PRO A 7 6.98 17.38 12.45
N VAL A 8 6.69 16.18 11.94
CA VAL A 8 7.50 15.00 12.24
C VAL A 8 8.88 15.27 11.67
N SER A 9 9.86 15.55 12.53
CA SER A 9 11.25 15.63 12.10
C SER A 9 11.80 14.22 11.97
N VAL A 10 12.22 13.85 10.77
CA VAL A 10 12.94 12.61 10.52
C VAL A 10 14.42 12.96 10.51
N GLU A 11 15.17 12.55 11.54
CA GLU A 11 16.63 12.59 11.52
C GLU A 11 17.11 11.31 10.82
N LEU A 12 17.70 11.47 9.64
CA LEU A 12 18.34 10.37 8.93
C LEU A 12 19.79 10.29 9.38
N PHE A 13 20.17 9.21 10.01
CA PHE A 13 21.58 8.94 10.30
C PHE A 13 22.26 8.44 9.03
N PRO A 14 23.34 9.11 8.54
CA PRO A 14 24.06 8.67 7.36
C PRO A 14 24.73 7.31 7.65
N HIS A 15 24.38 6.31 6.86
CA HIS A 15 25.09 5.04 6.84
C HIS A 15 25.93 5.01 5.55
N ASP A 16 27.25 4.96 5.68
CA ASP A 16 28.25 5.13 4.61
C ASP A 16 28.26 4.08 3.48
N SER A 17 27.25 3.25 3.36
CA SER A 17 27.25 2.14 2.39
C SER A 17 25.99 1.92 1.57
N VAL A 18 25.01 2.84 1.60
CA VAL A 18 23.78 2.66 0.82
C VAL A 18 23.80 3.53 -0.43
N LYS A 19 23.95 2.89 -1.59
CA LYS A 19 23.74 3.51 -2.90
C LYS A 19 22.30 4.05 -2.94
N GLU A 20 22.15 5.37 -3.10
CA GLU A 20 20.89 6.13 -3.17
C GLU A 20 19.94 5.92 -1.99
N ASN A 21 19.87 6.90 -1.13
CA ASN A 21 18.97 6.90 0.02
C ASN A 21 17.51 6.88 -0.48
N ARG A 22 16.77 5.79 -0.21
CA ARG A 22 15.37 5.62 -0.62
C ARG A 22 14.47 6.79 -0.17
N PHE A 23 14.87 7.54 0.84
CA PHE A 23 14.12 8.66 1.40
C PHE A 23 14.35 9.96 0.62
N ASP A 24 15.48 10.14 -0.06
CA ASP A 24 15.75 11.33 -0.87
C ASP A 24 14.83 11.44 -2.09
N LEU A 25 14.33 10.29 -2.58
CA LEU A 25 13.41 10.23 -3.71
C LEU A 25 11.98 10.73 -3.37
N LEU A 26 11.64 10.82 -2.08
CA LEU A 26 10.29 11.17 -1.60
C LEU A 26 10.24 12.57 -0.95
N THR A 27 11.36 13.26 -0.85
CA THR A 27 11.38 14.63 -0.35
C THR A 27 10.99 15.60 -1.47
N THR A 28 10.05 16.50 -1.17
CA THR A 28 9.69 17.58 -2.09
C THR A 28 10.96 18.37 -2.44
N PRO A 29 11.28 18.63 -3.72
CA PRO A 29 12.42 19.48 -4.08
C PRO A 29 12.31 20.81 -3.33
N LYS A 30 13.32 21.19 -2.56
CA LYS A 30 13.35 22.41 -1.73
C LYS A 30 13.14 23.71 -2.53
N HIS A 31 13.01 23.65 -3.85
CA HIS A 31 12.92 24.80 -4.75
C HIS A 31 11.73 24.79 -5.72
N ALA A 32 10.78 23.86 -5.59
CA ALA A 32 9.54 23.97 -6.36
C ALA A 32 8.71 25.13 -5.78
N LYS A 33 8.69 26.27 -6.49
CA LYS A 33 7.74 27.36 -6.16
C LYS A 33 6.32 26.77 -6.25
N PRO A 34 5.46 26.94 -5.23
CA PRO A 34 4.07 26.53 -5.35
C PRO A 34 3.47 27.28 -6.55
N VAL A 35 3.03 26.54 -7.56
CA VAL A 35 2.26 27.09 -8.66
C VAL A 35 0.88 27.43 -8.10
N GLN A 36 0.52 28.70 -8.12
CA GLN A 36 -0.81 29.16 -7.69
C GLN A 36 -1.87 28.40 -8.50
N ASN A 37 -2.88 27.83 -7.82
CA ASN A 37 -3.98 27.03 -8.36
C ASN A 37 -3.68 25.58 -8.78
N GLN A 38 -2.63 24.95 -8.28
CA GLN A 38 -2.53 23.50 -8.41
C GLN A 38 -3.36 22.77 -7.35
N GLY A 39 -4.04 21.70 -7.75
CA GLY A 39 -4.68 20.76 -6.85
C GLY A 39 -3.67 19.90 -6.08
N LYS A 40 -4.19 18.93 -5.36
CA LYS A 40 -3.38 18.02 -4.51
C LYS A 40 -3.79 16.57 -4.73
N VAL A 41 -2.83 15.65 -4.68
CA VAL A 41 -3.06 14.22 -4.71
C VAL A 41 -2.91 13.64 -3.31
N TYR A 42 -3.90 12.84 -2.90
CA TYR A 42 -3.85 12.03 -1.70
C TYR A 42 -3.84 10.55 -2.09
N LEU A 43 -2.80 9.82 -1.69
CA LEU A 43 -2.77 8.36 -1.78
C LEU A 43 -3.39 7.83 -0.49
N VAL A 44 -4.60 7.30 -0.57
CA VAL A 44 -5.39 6.95 0.62
C VAL A 44 -5.56 5.45 0.73
N GLY A 45 -5.17 4.89 1.87
CA GLY A 45 -5.45 3.51 2.21
C GLY A 45 -6.92 3.32 2.57
N ALA A 46 -7.60 2.47 1.81
CA ALA A 46 -9.00 2.11 1.99
C ALA A 46 -9.21 0.93 2.96
N GLY A 47 -8.15 0.40 3.56
CA GLY A 47 -8.26 -0.82 4.36
C GLY A 47 -8.73 -2.01 3.51
N THR A 48 -9.45 -2.94 4.12
CA THR A 48 -9.85 -4.21 3.49
C THR A 48 -11.25 -4.18 2.88
N GLY A 49 -11.96 -3.07 2.96
CA GLY A 49 -13.28 -2.91 2.36
C GLY A 49 -14.38 -2.52 3.36
N ASP A 50 -14.16 -2.76 4.63
CA ASP A 50 -15.05 -2.34 5.71
C ASP A 50 -14.86 -0.84 6.01
N PRO A 51 -15.89 0.01 5.87
CA PRO A 51 -15.80 1.44 6.18
C PRO A 51 -15.43 1.74 7.63
N GLU A 52 -15.78 0.86 8.59
CA GLU A 52 -15.44 1.03 10.01
C GLU A 52 -13.93 0.85 10.28
N LEU A 53 -13.21 0.22 9.35
CA LEU A 53 -11.76 0.07 9.39
C LEU A 53 -11.00 1.19 8.70
N LEU A 54 -11.69 2.23 8.21
CA LEU A 54 -11.01 3.42 7.71
C LEU A 54 -10.37 4.20 8.85
N THR A 55 -9.18 4.75 8.59
CA THR A 55 -8.67 5.77 9.50
C THR A 55 -9.55 7.02 9.40
N ILE A 56 -9.72 7.74 10.50
CA ILE A 56 -10.49 8.98 10.54
C ILE A 56 -9.96 9.98 9.49
N LYS A 57 -8.65 10.01 9.26
CA LYS A 57 -8.03 10.88 8.26
C LYS A 57 -8.41 10.43 6.85
N ALA A 58 -8.38 9.14 6.55
CA ALA A 58 -8.81 8.59 5.27
C ALA A 58 -10.27 8.94 4.98
N TYR A 59 -11.17 8.69 5.93
CA TYR A 59 -12.58 9.02 5.82
C TYR A 59 -12.81 10.51 5.48
N LYS A 60 -12.20 11.42 6.25
CA LYS A 60 -12.33 12.87 6.03
C LYS A 60 -11.78 13.29 4.67
N THR A 61 -10.69 12.70 4.22
CA THR A 61 -10.07 13.02 2.92
C THR A 61 -10.92 12.52 1.75
N ILE A 62 -11.52 11.32 1.87
CA ILE A 62 -12.47 10.80 0.87
C ILE A 62 -13.64 11.77 0.68
N LEU A 63 -14.21 12.30 1.76
CA LEU A 63 -15.33 13.23 1.69
C LEU A 63 -15.00 14.56 1.01
N GLN A 64 -13.73 14.96 0.99
CA GLN A 64 -13.28 16.24 0.42
C GLN A 64 -12.77 16.12 -1.03
N ALA A 65 -12.80 14.93 -1.60
CA ALA A 65 -12.30 14.67 -2.95
C ALA A 65 -13.22 15.28 -4.02
N ASP A 66 -12.62 15.92 -5.04
CA ASP A 66 -13.30 16.25 -6.28
C ASP A 66 -13.30 15.04 -7.24
N VAL A 67 -12.21 14.24 -7.18
CA VAL A 67 -12.04 13.03 -7.99
C VAL A 67 -11.52 11.90 -7.14
N ILE A 68 -12.11 10.70 -7.29
CA ILE A 68 -11.64 9.46 -6.68
C ILE A 68 -11.19 8.50 -7.79
N CYS A 69 -9.87 8.25 -7.86
CA CYS A 69 -9.29 7.22 -8.71
C CYS A 69 -9.14 5.93 -7.91
N TYR A 70 -9.74 4.82 -8.36
CA TYR A 70 -9.81 3.57 -7.58
C TYR A 70 -9.63 2.32 -8.44
N ASP A 71 -9.25 1.20 -7.82
CA ASP A 71 -9.15 -0.12 -8.46
C ASP A 71 -10.24 -1.09 -7.96
N ASN A 72 -10.25 -2.32 -8.50
CA ASN A 72 -11.29 -3.30 -8.20
C ASN A 72 -11.23 -3.90 -6.77
N LEU A 73 -10.23 -3.56 -6.00
CA LEU A 73 -10.10 -4.03 -4.61
C LEU A 73 -10.72 -3.07 -3.60
N VAL A 74 -11.17 -1.91 -4.04
CA VAL A 74 -11.93 -0.96 -3.20
C VAL A 74 -13.40 -1.36 -3.19
N SER A 75 -14.02 -1.40 -2.02
CA SER A 75 -15.43 -1.78 -1.88
C SER A 75 -16.38 -0.66 -2.32
N ASP A 76 -17.57 -1.06 -2.74
CA ASP A 76 -18.62 -0.11 -3.14
C ASP A 76 -19.10 0.73 -1.95
N GLU A 77 -19.09 0.17 -0.75
CA GLU A 77 -19.45 0.86 0.49
C GLU A 77 -18.52 2.05 0.77
N ILE A 78 -17.21 1.86 0.55
CA ILE A 78 -16.24 2.97 0.70
C ILE A 78 -16.41 4.00 -0.40
N LEU A 79 -16.66 3.58 -1.65
CA LEU A 79 -16.93 4.50 -2.75
C LEU A 79 -18.20 5.31 -2.55
N ALA A 80 -19.21 4.74 -1.89
CA ALA A 80 -20.47 5.38 -1.60
C ALA A 80 -20.37 6.51 -0.54
N LEU A 81 -19.31 6.55 0.25
CA LEU A 81 -19.09 7.60 1.26
C LEU A 81 -19.06 9.01 0.65
N ASN A 82 -18.49 9.16 -0.53
CA ASN A 82 -18.54 10.44 -1.26
C ASN A 82 -19.46 10.32 -2.47
N THR A 83 -20.60 11.00 -2.41
CA THR A 83 -21.64 10.98 -3.45
C THR A 83 -21.44 12.02 -4.54
N THR A 84 -20.55 12.99 -4.34
CA THR A 84 -20.34 14.13 -5.23
C THR A 84 -19.09 14.03 -6.10
N ALA A 85 -18.05 13.31 -5.64
CA ALA A 85 -16.82 13.15 -6.37
C ALA A 85 -17.01 12.36 -7.67
N GLU A 86 -16.32 12.80 -8.72
CA GLU A 86 -16.15 12.03 -9.94
C GLU A 86 -15.38 10.74 -9.63
N LYS A 87 -15.88 9.57 -10.02
CA LYS A 87 -15.24 8.26 -9.76
C LYS A 87 -14.62 7.71 -11.02
N ILE A 88 -13.29 7.59 -11.04
CA ILE A 88 -12.51 7.09 -12.17
C ILE A 88 -11.92 5.72 -11.80
N TYR A 89 -12.39 4.68 -12.48
CA TYR A 89 -11.82 3.35 -12.33
C TYR A 89 -10.49 3.23 -13.08
N VAL A 90 -9.41 2.90 -12.37
CA VAL A 90 -8.06 2.75 -12.92
C VAL A 90 -7.51 1.32 -12.81
N GLY A 91 -8.32 0.37 -12.33
CA GLY A 91 -7.93 -1.03 -12.16
C GLY A 91 -7.87 -1.80 -13.49
N LYS A 92 -7.35 -3.03 -13.42
CA LYS A 92 -7.35 -3.95 -14.55
C LYS A 92 -8.75 -4.55 -14.75
N LYS A 93 -9.36 -4.36 -15.91
CA LYS A 93 -10.58 -5.06 -16.29
C LYS A 93 -10.23 -6.28 -17.15
N CYS A 94 -10.82 -7.44 -16.83
CA CYS A 94 -10.78 -8.59 -17.74
C CYS A 94 -11.35 -8.17 -19.10
N HIS A 95 -10.58 -8.41 -20.19
CA HIS A 95 -10.97 -8.17 -21.60
C HIS A 95 -11.09 -6.71 -22.09
N LYS A 96 -10.64 -5.68 -21.34
CA LYS A 96 -10.50 -4.31 -21.84
C LYS A 96 -9.11 -3.76 -21.52
N HIS A 97 -8.63 -2.82 -22.34
CA HIS A 97 -7.36 -2.13 -22.12
C HIS A 97 -7.26 -1.68 -20.64
N SER A 98 -6.38 -2.33 -19.90
CA SER A 98 -6.05 -1.90 -18.52
C SER A 98 -5.10 -0.73 -18.61
N MET A 99 -5.33 0.31 -17.81
CA MET A 99 -4.36 1.40 -17.70
C MET A 99 -3.02 0.86 -17.20
N SER A 100 -1.94 1.25 -17.84
CA SER A 100 -0.60 0.98 -17.32
C SER A 100 -0.36 1.82 -16.06
N GLN A 101 0.64 1.45 -15.25
CA GLN A 101 0.98 2.27 -14.08
C GLN A 101 1.42 3.68 -14.50
N GLN A 102 2.07 3.81 -15.65
CA GLN A 102 2.46 5.12 -16.19
C GLN A 102 1.24 5.97 -16.55
N ASP A 103 0.22 5.36 -17.15
CA ASP A 103 -1.03 6.07 -17.49
C ASP A 103 -1.76 6.52 -16.22
N ILE A 104 -1.83 5.68 -15.19
CA ILE A 104 -2.41 6.05 -13.89
C ILE A 104 -1.66 7.24 -13.29
N ASN A 105 -0.33 7.17 -13.26
CA ASN A 105 0.50 8.24 -12.72
C ASN A 105 0.29 9.54 -13.50
N GLY A 106 0.26 9.49 -14.83
CA GLY A 106 0.00 10.64 -15.70
C GLY A 106 -1.40 11.23 -15.49
N LEU A 107 -2.42 10.38 -15.29
CA LEU A 107 -3.78 10.82 -15.00
C LEU A 107 -3.84 11.62 -13.68
N LEU A 108 -3.22 11.13 -12.62
CA LEU A 108 -3.18 11.82 -11.32
C LEU A 108 -2.55 13.20 -11.44
N VAL A 109 -1.43 13.32 -12.17
CA VAL A 109 -0.75 14.60 -12.42
C VAL A 109 -1.66 15.55 -13.21
N THR A 110 -2.26 15.07 -14.30
CA THR A 110 -3.13 15.87 -15.17
C THR A 110 -4.32 16.45 -14.41
N LEU A 111 -4.99 15.62 -13.60
CA LEU A 111 -6.14 16.05 -12.80
C LEU A 111 -5.74 17.09 -11.74
N ALA A 112 -4.59 16.90 -11.09
CA ALA A 112 -4.09 17.85 -10.10
C ALA A 112 -3.71 19.19 -10.73
N GLN A 113 -3.14 19.19 -11.94
CA GLN A 113 -2.82 20.41 -12.68
C GLN A 113 -4.08 21.22 -13.07
N GLN A 114 -5.25 20.59 -13.10
CA GLN A 114 -6.56 21.26 -13.26
C GLN A 114 -7.08 21.89 -11.97
N GLY A 115 -6.32 21.88 -10.87
CA GLY A 115 -6.72 22.45 -9.60
C GLY A 115 -7.59 21.55 -8.72
N LYS A 116 -7.82 20.29 -9.12
CA LYS A 116 -8.69 19.34 -8.39
C LYS A 116 -7.99 18.71 -7.18
N THR A 117 -8.76 18.37 -6.17
CA THR A 117 -8.36 17.51 -5.04
C THR A 117 -8.60 16.05 -5.43
N ILE A 118 -7.52 15.30 -5.63
CA ILE A 118 -7.58 13.91 -6.07
C ILE A 118 -7.33 12.97 -4.91
N VAL A 119 -8.20 11.99 -4.73
CA VAL A 119 -7.99 10.82 -3.88
C VAL A 119 -7.68 9.62 -4.77
N ARG A 120 -6.45 9.11 -4.72
CA ARG A 120 -6.10 7.79 -5.22
C ARG A 120 -6.37 6.79 -4.12
N LEU A 121 -7.50 6.11 -4.20
CA LEU A 121 -7.97 5.15 -3.20
C LEU A 121 -7.40 3.77 -3.49
N LYS A 122 -6.71 3.18 -2.52
CA LYS A 122 -5.96 1.93 -2.64
C LYS A 122 -6.39 0.96 -1.55
N SER A 123 -6.70 -0.29 -1.89
CA SER A 123 -6.99 -1.31 -0.88
C SER A 123 -5.80 -1.53 0.05
N GLY A 124 -6.08 -1.77 1.33
CA GLY A 124 -5.07 -1.89 2.36
C GLY A 124 -4.38 -0.57 2.67
N ASP A 125 -3.05 -0.58 2.62
CA ASP A 125 -2.18 0.58 2.82
C ASP A 125 -1.43 0.92 1.52
N PRO A 126 -1.29 2.22 1.14
CA PRO A 126 -0.65 2.62 -0.11
C PRO A 126 0.80 2.13 -0.27
N PHE A 127 1.52 1.97 0.84
CA PHE A 127 2.94 1.63 0.85
C PHE A 127 3.23 0.14 1.11
N ILE A 128 2.20 -0.67 1.36
CA ILE A 128 2.35 -2.12 1.52
C ILE A 128 1.86 -2.84 0.25
N PHE A 129 2.78 -3.19 -0.64
CA PHE A 129 2.53 -3.84 -1.94
C PHE A 129 1.52 -3.12 -2.84
N GLY A 130 1.27 -1.82 -2.56
CA GLY A 130 0.30 -0.99 -3.27
C GLY A 130 0.90 -0.10 -4.37
N ARG A 131 2.21 -0.12 -4.61
CA ARG A 131 2.92 0.76 -5.56
C ARG A 131 2.75 2.26 -5.29
N GLY A 132 2.29 2.64 -4.09
CA GLY A 132 2.07 4.03 -3.73
C GLY A 132 3.35 4.88 -3.78
N GLY A 133 4.51 4.28 -3.54
CA GLY A 133 5.81 4.95 -3.69
C GLY A 133 6.07 5.42 -5.12
N GLU A 134 5.79 4.58 -6.13
CA GLU A 134 5.95 4.91 -7.55
C GLU A 134 4.98 6.04 -7.98
N GLU A 135 3.72 5.96 -7.53
CA GLU A 135 2.72 7.00 -7.77
C GLU A 135 3.16 8.33 -7.15
N MET A 136 3.60 8.32 -5.88
CA MET A 136 4.07 9.50 -5.16
C MET A 136 5.30 10.14 -5.83
N GLN A 137 6.29 9.35 -6.20
CA GLN A 137 7.49 9.84 -6.90
C GLN A 137 7.14 10.59 -8.18
N THR A 138 6.24 10.02 -8.99
CA THR A 138 5.83 10.65 -10.25
C THR A 138 5.09 11.96 -10.01
N VAL A 139 4.15 11.99 -9.05
CA VAL A 139 3.34 13.18 -8.73
C VAL A 139 4.23 14.31 -8.20
N ILE A 140 5.12 13.99 -7.24
CA ILE A 140 6.07 14.98 -6.68
C ILE A 140 7.07 15.44 -7.75
N GLY A 141 7.56 14.52 -8.59
CA GLY A 141 8.47 14.85 -9.69
C GLY A 141 7.86 15.79 -10.72
N ALA A 142 6.53 15.77 -10.88
CA ALA A 142 5.77 16.72 -11.70
C ALA A 142 5.47 18.07 -11.00
N GLY A 143 5.98 18.29 -9.79
CA GLY A 143 5.78 19.52 -9.00
C GLY A 143 4.40 19.58 -8.30
N VAL A 144 3.63 18.50 -8.27
CA VAL A 144 2.31 18.43 -7.63
C VAL A 144 2.46 18.00 -6.17
N ALA A 145 1.72 18.66 -5.27
CA ALA A 145 1.67 18.27 -3.86
C ALA A 145 1.04 16.87 -3.70
N CYS A 146 1.72 15.99 -3.01
CA CYS A 146 1.25 14.63 -2.75
C CYS A 146 1.39 14.27 -1.27
N GLU A 147 0.37 13.60 -0.74
CA GLU A 147 0.35 13.13 0.65
C GLU A 147 -0.16 11.68 0.70
N SER A 148 0.51 10.82 1.49
CA SER A 148 0.02 9.48 1.77
C SER A 148 -0.74 9.44 3.10
N ILE A 149 -1.86 8.73 3.10
CA ILE A 149 -2.70 8.51 4.28
C ILE A 149 -2.79 7.01 4.51
N ALA A 150 -2.34 6.58 5.67
CA ALA A 150 -2.29 5.17 6.04
C ALA A 150 -3.68 4.52 6.04
N GLY A 151 -3.71 3.26 5.63
CA GLY A 151 -4.85 2.37 5.79
C GLY A 151 -4.46 1.09 6.53
N ILE A 152 -5.45 0.34 7.00
CA ILE A 152 -5.20 -0.95 7.64
C ILE A 152 -4.82 -1.96 6.55
N THR A 153 -3.57 -2.39 6.54
CA THR A 153 -3.09 -3.40 5.60
C THR A 153 -3.76 -4.75 5.86
N THR A 154 -3.97 -5.53 4.80
CA THR A 154 -4.73 -6.79 4.85
C THR A 154 -4.24 -7.74 5.93
N ALA A 155 -2.92 -7.88 6.16
CA ALA A 155 -2.39 -8.75 7.21
C ALA A 155 -2.93 -8.42 8.61
N LEU A 156 -3.03 -7.13 8.95
CA LEU A 156 -3.54 -6.71 10.26
C LEU A 156 -5.05 -6.96 10.38
N ALA A 157 -5.81 -6.64 9.34
CA ALA A 157 -7.26 -6.87 9.35
C ALA A 157 -7.59 -8.37 9.43
N VAL A 158 -6.88 -9.21 8.65
CA VAL A 158 -7.00 -10.66 8.68
C VAL A 158 -6.73 -11.22 10.06
N ALA A 159 -5.59 -10.87 10.64
CA ALA A 159 -5.18 -11.36 11.97
C ALA A 159 -6.27 -11.09 13.03
N ASN A 160 -6.82 -9.88 13.01
CA ASN A 160 -7.89 -9.49 13.93
C ASN A 160 -9.23 -10.22 13.64
N SER A 161 -9.59 -10.38 12.36
CA SER A 161 -10.87 -11.04 12.01
C SER A 161 -10.95 -12.50 12.40
N VAL A 162 -9.79 -13.19 12.47
CA VAL A 162 -9.71 -14.61 12.86
C VAL A 162 -9.12 -14.81 14.26
N ASN A 163 -8.83 -13.74 14.99
CA ASN A 163 -8.22 -13.76 16.33
C ASN A 163 -6.90 -14.53 16.39
N ILE A 164 -6.07 -14.43 15.35
CA ILE A 164 -4.72 -15.00 15.30
C ILE A 164 -3.72 -13.85 15.36
N PRO A 165 -3.00 -13.67 16.47
CA PRO A 165 -2.02 -12.59 16.58
C PRO A 165 -0.82 -12.83 15.66
N LEU A 166 -0.36 -11.77 14.95
CA LEU A 166 0.85 -11.85 14.13
C LEU A 166 2.12 -11.90 14.96
N THR A 167 2.10 -11.40 16.19
CA THR A 167 3.21 -11.49 17.14
C THR A 167 2.72 -12.04 18.46
N HIS A 168 3.58 -12.83 19.12
CA HIS A 168 3.32 -13.34 20.46
C HIS A 168 4.65 -13.50 21.20
N ARG A 169 4.70 -13.10 22.47
CA ARG A 169 5.94 -13.13 23.27
C ARG A 169 6.65 -14.47 23.21
N ASP A 170 5.88 -15.57 23.30
CA ASP A 170 6.41 -16.92 23.43
C ASP A 170 6.53 -17.68 22.09
N HIS A 171 5.98 -17.10 20.97
CA HIS A 171 5.90 -17.83 19.69
C HIS A 171 6.47 -17.08 18.50
N ALA A 172 6.19 -15.78 18.36
CA ALA A 172 6.64 -15.00 17.21
C ALA A 172 6.98 -13.55 17.63
N GLN A 173 8.26 -13.24 17.68
CA GLN A 173 8.75 -11.92 18.08
C GLN A 173 8.95 -10.98 16.89
N SER A 174 8.73 -11.47 15.67
CA SER A 174 8.85 -10.69 14.44
C SER A 174 7.78 -11.06 13.42
N VAL A 175 7.47 -10.12 12.52
CA VAL A 175 6.58 -10.34 11.37
C VAL A 175 7.29 -9.92 10.10
N LYS A 176 7.29 -10.78 9.10
CA LYS A 176 7.81 -10.47 7.76
C LYS A 176 6.66 -10.48 6.74
N PHE A 177 6.45 -9.35 6.05
CA PHE A 177 5.53 -9.26 4.94
C PHE A 177 6.26 -9.53 3.63
N VAL A 178 5.75 -10.46 2.84
CA VAL A 178 6.38 -10.94 1.60
C VAL A 178 5.36 -10.97 0.48
N THR A 179 5.76 -10.65 -0.75
CA THR A 179 4.91 -10.92 -1.91
C THR A 179 5.00 -12.38 -2.32
N GLY A 180 3.87 -13.00 -2.69
CA GLY A 180 3.86 -14.35 -3.26
C GLY A 180 4.47 -14.44 -4.66
N PHE A 181 4.71 -13.29 -5.32
CA PHE A 181 5.45 -13.21 -6.59
C PHE A 181 6.95 -13.08 -6.29
N LEU A 182 7.58 -14.17 -5.87
CA LEU A 182 9.03 -14.22 -5.70
C LEU A 182 9.70 -14.25 -7.08
N LYS A 183 10.84 -13.55 -7.21
CA LYS A 183 11.63 -13.59 -8.43
C LYS A 183 12.15 -15.02 -8.64
N THR A 184 12.06 -15.51 -9.88
CA THR A 184 12.41 -16.90 -10.22
C THR A 184 13.91 -17.16 -10.30
N ASP A 185 14.73 -16.11 -10.33
CA ASP A 185 16.17 -16.21 -10.64
C ASP A 185 17.03 -16.74 -9.47
N THR A 186 16.54 -16.65 -8.21
CA THR A 186 17.23 -17.19 -7.03
C THR A 186 16.24 -17.76 -6.01
N PRO A 187 15.48 -18.81 -6.34
CA PRO A 187 14.39 -19.29 -5.48
C PRO A 187 14.88 -19.73 -4.09
N ASN A 188 15.96 -20.48 -4.02
CA ASN A 188 16.43 -21.08 -2.76
C ASN A 188 16.94 -20.04 -1.74
N GLU A 189 17.66 -19.02 -2.18
CA GLU A 189 18.17 -17.97 -1.29
C GLU A 189 17.02 -17.15 -0.68
N GLN A 190 16.03 -16.78 -1.49
CA GLN A 190 14.87 -16.03 -1.03
C GLN A 190 14.03 -16.81 -0.01
N PHE A 191 13.88 -18.12 -0.19
CA PHE A 191 13.16 -18.97 0.77
C PHE A 191 13.98 -19.19 2.04
N ALA A 192 15.30 -19.34 1.96
CA ALA A 192 16.16 -19.49 3.13
C ALA A 192 16.05 -18.29 4.09
N GLU A 193 15.89 -17.08 3.58
CA GLU A 193 15.66 -15.88 4.39
C GLU A 193 14.33 -15.89 5.18
N LEU A 194 13.42 -16.81 4.85
CA LEU A 194 12.11 -16.94 5.51
C LEU A 194 12.10 -18.02 6.59
N LEU A 195 13.21 -18.69 6.82
CA LEU A 195 13.32 -19.82 7.78
C LEU A 195 13.65 -19.39 9.21
N THR A 196 13.65 -18.11 9.50
CA THR A 196 13.92 -17.59 10.84
C THR A 196 12.90 -18.14 11.85
N ASP A 197 13.40 -18.66 12.98
CA ASP A 197 12.58 -19.10 14.09
C ASP A 197 11.88 -17.91 14.78
N ASN A 198 10.78 -18.18 15.48
CA ASN A 198 10.00 -17.17 16.18
C ASN A 198 9.54 -16.00 15.31
N GLN A 199 9.24 -16.28 14.03
CA GLN A 199 8.77 -15.28 13.07
C GLN A 199 7.47 -15.73 12.41
N THR A 200 6.52 -14.81 12.30
CA THR A 200 5.37 -14.97 11.42
C THR A 200 5.70 -14.43 10.04
N VAL A 201 5.53 -15.24 9.00
CA VAL A 201 5.67 -14.80 7.61
C VAL A 201 4.29 -14.69 6.98
N VAL A 202 3.98 -13.52 6.44
CA VAL A 202 2.70 -13.25 5.77
C VAL A 202 2.92 -13.04 4.28
N PHE A 203 2.39 -13.94 3.46
CA PHE A 203 2.46 -13.85 2.01
C PHE A 203 1.25 -13.11 1.45
N TYR A 204 1.49 -11.97 0.81
CA TYR A 204 0.50 -11.26 0.02
C TYR A 204 0.46 -11.82 -1.39
N MET A 205 -0.74 -11.89 -1.99
CA MET A 205 -0.93 -12.37 -3.37
C MET A 205 -0.42 -13.80 -3.60
N GLY A 206 -0.37 -14.62 -2.54
CA GLY A 206 0.25 -15.96 -2.56
C GLY A 206 -0.66 -17.07 -3.09
N LEU A 207 -1.98 -16.86 -3.26
CA LEU A 207 -2.92 -17.93 -3.55
C LEU A 207 -2.59 -18.65 -4.87
N ASN A 208 -2.35 -17.89 -5.94
CA ASN A 208 -2.04 -18.47 -7.26
C ASN A 208 -0.65 -19.11 -7.35
N THR A 209 0.24 -18.75 -6.44
CA THR A 209 1.61 -19.27 -6.38
C THR A 209 1.82 -20.26 -5.23
N LEU A 210 0.76 -20.61 -4.52
CA LEU A 210 0.81 -21.45 -3.32
C LEU A 210 1.58 -22.77 -3.50
N PRO A 211 1.41 -23.53 -4.59
CA PRO A 211 2.19 -24.75 -4.80
C PRO A 211 3.69 -24.47 -4.85
N ASN A 212 4.12 -23.42 -5.55
CA ASN A 212 5.51 -23.03 -5.68
C ASN A 212 6.07 -22.52 -4.35
N LEU A 213 5.28 -21.75 -3.59
CA LEU A 213 5.64 -21.26 -2.25
C LEU A 213 5.86 -22.44 -1.29
N THR A 214 4.94 -23.39 -1.26
CA THR A 214 5.02 -24.57 -0.41
C THR A 214 6.26 -25.42 -0.76
N GLN A 215 6.44 -25.71 -2.04
CA GLN A 215 7.60 -26.48 -2.50
C GLN A 215 8.91 -25.78 -2.16
N GLY A 216 9.01 -24.47 -2.42
CA GLY A 216 10.23 -23.69 -2.14
C GLY A 216 10.58 -23.66 -0.66
N LEU A 217 9.59 -23.47 0.22
CA LEU A 217 9.80 -23.49 1.67
C LEU A 217 10.27 -24.85 2.17
N LEU A 218 9.66 -25.94 1.69
CA LEU A 218 10.08 -27.31 2.07
C LEU A 218 11.49 -27.62 1.57
N GLN A 219 11.82 -27.26 0.34
CA GLN A 219 13.18 -27.44 -0.23
C GLN A 219 14.24 -26.63 0.50
N ALA A 220 13.87 -25.45 1.00
CA ALA A 220 14.76 -24.62 1.83
C ALA A 220 14.93 -25.16 3.26
N GLY A 221 14.15 -26.16 3.68
CA GLY A 221 14.27 -26.81 5.00
C GLY A 221 13.17 -26.45 6.00
N LYS A 222 12.08 -25.78 5.58
CA LYS A 222 10.94 -25.56 6.48
C LYS A 222 10.26 -26.89 6.80
N SER A 223 9.91 -27.12 8.07
CA SER A 223 9.20 -28.33 8.49
C SER A 223 7.82 -28.40 7.80
N ALA A 224 7.48 -29.62 7.33
CA ALA A 224 6.15 -29.91 6.80
C ALA A 224 5.02 -29.75 7.84
N ASP A 225 5.35 -29.83 9.13
CA ASP A 225 4.42 -29.64 10.24
C ASP A 225 4.25 -28.17 10.64
N THR A 226 4.86 -27.21 9.90
CA THR A 226 4.71 -25.80 10.18
C THR A 226 3.26 -25.38 9.99
N PRO A 227 2.56 -24.86 11.04
CA PRO A 227 1.20 -24.40 10.93
C PRO A 227 1.11 -23.25 9.93
N PHE A 228 0.07 -23.26 9.07
CA PHE A 228 -0.22 -22.16 8.17
C PHE A 228 -1.73 -21.95 8.03
N ALA A 229 -2.13 -20.75 7.63
CA ALA A 229 -3.51 -20.40 7.35
C ALA A 229 -3.62 -19.70 6.00
N ILE A 230 -4.66 -20.01 5.24
CA ILE A 230 -5.06 -19.29 4.03
C ILE A 230 -6.37 -18.59 4.33
N ILE A 231 -6.37 -17.26 4.20
CA ILE A 231 -7.54 -16.46 4.49
C ILE A 231 -7.82 -15.57 3.28
N SER A 232 -9.06 -15.58 2.81
CA SER A 232 -9.52 -14.80 1.67
C SER A 232 -10.82 -14.07 2.00
N ASN A 233 -11.14 -13.03 1.21
CA ASN A 233 -12.40 -12.27 1.31
C ASN A 233 -12.66 -11.64 2.70
N VAL A 234 -11.62 -11.15 3.35
CA VAL A 234 -11.75 -10.43 4.63
C VAL A 234 -12.45 -9.11 4.40
N SER A 235 -13.47 -8.82 5.23
CA SER A 235 -14.30 -7.61 5.14
C SER A 235 -15.11 -7.51 3.83
N ARG A 236 -15.49 -8.66 3.25
CA ARG A 236 -16.35 -8.74 2.05
C ARG A 236 -17.39 -9.83 2.21
#